data_e86f1a68448ceb939bea88a80969697e
#
_entry.id   e86f1a68448ceb939bea88a80969697e
#
_cell.length_a   1.000
_cell.length_b   1.000
_cell.length_c   1.000
_cell.angle_alpha   90.00
_cell.angle_beta   90.00
_cell.angle_gamma   90.00
#
_symmetry.space_group_name_H-M   'P 1'
#
loop_
_entity.id
_entity.type
_entity.pdbx_description
1 polymer ?
#
loop_
_entity_poly.entity_id
_entity_poly.type
_entity_poly.pdbx_seq_one_letter_code
_entity_poly.pdbx_strand_id
1 'polypeptide(L)'
;MASRLIQLKQFFDKSSKMTDFNIATMARKAKNASRVAAQLNSSEKNTLLNDIATAIENNSDAIIQENSKDITAGREKGLSQAMLDRLVLTDKGIKDMSSAIREIVALTDPVGDVDKLSLRPNGIQVGKMRIPLGVIAMIYEARPNVTAEAAALCIKSGNAVILRGGSEAIHSNLAIADCLHQVLTEHNVDENIVSVIPDTSRTVIEELLKQSETIDLVIPRGGEGLIRYVSDNSRIPVIQHYKGVCHLYIDKYANLNKAVDILVNGKTQKPSACNAFETVLVHADISEKFLPLAAKALNDAAQVKVHACENSLSFFTNAELATEEDYQAEYLAQEIAVKVVNSFDLAISHINEFTSDHTEVIISQDISRSQRFIRQINSSVVMVNASSRFSDGNQLGLGSEIGISTSKLHAYGPMGLEALTTEKFIVFGDGQIRQ
;
A
#
# COMPACT_ATOMS: atom_id res chain seq x y z
N MET A 1 30.67 28.75 -5.60
CA MET A 1 29.39 28.80 -6.29
C MET A 1 29.47 28.39 -7.77
N ALA A 2 30.42 28.92 -8.56
CA ALA A 2 30.51 28.58 -10.00
C ALA A 2 30.85 27.10 -10.31
N SER A 3 31.65 26.41 -9.49
CA SER A 3 32.00 25.00 -9.68
C SER A 3 30.84 24.02 -9.43
N ARG A 4 29.92 24.36 -8.50
CA ARG A 4 28.69 23.58 -8.24
C ARG A 4 27.69 23.68 -9.39
N LEU A 5 27.57 24.84 -10.05
CA LEU A 5 26.70 25.03 -11.20
C LEU A 5 27.20 24.30 -12.46
N ILE A 6 28.52 24.11 -12.60
CA ILE A 6 29.12 23.35 -13.72
C ILE A 6 28.92 21.85 -13.52
N GLN A 7 29.01 21.33 -12.28
CA GLN A 7 28.71 19.92 -12.00
C GLN A 7 27.22 19.61 -12.22
N LEU A 8 26.31 20.47 -11.82
CA LEU A 8 24.88 20.34 -12.08
C LEU A 8 24.56 20.36 -13.58
N LYS A 9 25.21 21.23 -14.38
CA LYS A 9 25.03 21.24 -15.84
C LYS A 9 25.54 19.96 -16.52
N GLN A 10 26.63 19.36 -16.06
CA GLN A 10 27.13 18.09 -16.59
C GLN A 10 26.24 16.90 -16.23
N PHE A 11 25.48 16.97 -15.12
CA PHE A 11 24.50 15.96 -14.76
C PHE A 11 23.22 16.04 -15.63
N PHE A 12 22.76 17.25 -15.95
CA PHE A 12 21.56 17.44 -16.80
C PHE A 12 21.77 17.21 -18.29
N ASP A 13 23.03 17.13 -18.78
CA ASP A 13 23.35 16.85 -20.19
C ASP A 13 23.30 15.36 -20.54
N LYS A 14 22.94 14.49 -19.57
CA LYS A 14 22.67 13.06 -19.81
C LYS A 14 21.38 12.77 -20.59
N SER A 15 20.58 13.77 -20.95
CA SER A 15 19.35 13.60 -21.75
C SER A 15 19.61 13.13 -23.21
N SER A 16 20.86 13.05 -23.66
CA SER A 16 21.23 12.62 -25.01
C SER A 16 21.51 11.10 -25.16
N LYS A 17 21.30 10.27 -24.11
CA LYS A 17 21.50 8.81 -24.19
C LYS A 17 20.22 8.00 -24.03
N MET A 18 19.12 8.41 -24.64
CA MET A 18 17.87 7.62 -24.67
C MET A 18 17.88 6.46 -25.68
N THR A 19 19.00 6.14 -26.32
CA THR A 19 19.04 5.16 -27.42
C THR A 19 19.33 3.71 -27.01
N ASP A 20 19.64 3.41 -25.71
CA ASP A 20 20.00 2.04 -25.28
C ASP A 20 19.36 1.63 -23.93
N PHE A 21 18.18 2.17 -23.57
CA PHE A 21 17.48 1.70 -22.36
C PHE A 21 16.92 0.29 -22.58
N ASN A 22 17.36 -0.67 -21.75
CA ASN A 22 16.98 -2.07 -21.85
C ASN A 22 16.58 -2.62 -20.47
N ILE A 23 15.32 -3.05 -20.34
CA ILE A 23 14.74 -3.58 -19.11
C ILE A 23 15.51 -4.80 -18.58
N ALA A 24 15.88 -5.74 -19.43
CA ALA A 24 16.59 -6.94 -18.98
C ALA A 24 17.98 -6.60 -18.40
N THR A 25 18.66 -5.59 -18.97
CA THR A 25 19.93 -5.12 -18.43
C THR A 25 19.76 -4.41 -17.09
N MET A 26 18.73 -3.55 -16.95
CA MET A 26 18.41 -2.89 -15.68
C MET A 26 18.05 -3.92 -14.60
N ALA A 27 17.16 -4.86 -14.91
CA ALA A 27 16.75 -5.91 -13.97
C ALA A 27 17.93 -6.78 -13.51
N ARG A 28 18.87 -7.09 -14.40
CA ARG A 28 20.10 -7.82 -14.04
C ARG A 28 21.01 -7.00 -13.13
N LYS A 29 21.17 -5.70 -13.39
CA LYS A 29 21.94 -4.81 -12.51
C LYS A 29 21.29 -4.70 -11.12
N ALA A 30 19.96 -4.53 -11.05
CA ALA A 30 19.23 -4.54 -9.80
C ALA A 30 19.38 -5.88 -9.04
N LYS A 31 19.36 -7.03 -9.75
CA LYS A 31 19.61 -8.36 -9.13
C LYS A 31 21.01 -8.48 -8.54
N ASN A 32 22.02 -7.92 -9.18
CA ASN A 32 23.36 -7.89 -8.61
C ASN A 32 23.44 -6.94 -7.41
N ALA A 33 22.85 -5.76 -7.52
CA ALA A 33 22.80 -4.76 -6.46
C ALA A 33 22.01 -5.24 -5.24
N SER A 34 20.98 -6.08 -5.40
CA SER A 34 20.20 -6.64 -4.28
C SER A 34 21.07 -7.50 -3.35
N ARG A 35 22.13 -8.12 -3.85
CA ARG A 35 23.09 -8.89 -3.04
C ARG A 35 23.93 -7.96 -2.16
N VAL A 36 24.22 -6.75 -2.62
CA VAL A 36 24.91 -5.72 -1.84
C VAL A 36 23.96 -5.16 -0.78
N ALA A 37 22.73 -4.80 -1.19
CA ALA A 37 21.70 -4.31 -0.27
C ALA A 37 21.43 -5.28 0.91
N ALA A 38 21.40 -6.59 0.63
CA ALA A 38 21.20 -7.62 1.63
C ALA A 38 22.34 -7.78 2.65
N GLN A 39 23.53 -7.19 2.37
CA GLN A 39 24.68 -7.24 3.28
C GLN A 39 24.81 -5.98 4.15
N LEU A 40 24.08 -4.91 3.83
CA LEU A 40 24.07 -3.69 4.62
C LEU A 40 23.51 -3.99 6.02
N ASN A 41 24.22 -3.60 7.05
CA ASN A 41 23.72 -3.68 8.42
C ASN A 41 22.73 -2.54 8.74
N SER A 42 22.01 -2.65 9.84
CA SER A 42 20.96 -1.67 10.23
C SER A 42 21.51 -0.24 10.39
N SER A 43 22.77 -0.08 10.86
CA SER A 43 23.38 1.25 11.00
C SER A 43 23.67 1.88 9.66
N GLU A 44 24.21 1.13 8.71
CA GLU A 44 24.48 1.58 7.35
C GLU A 44 23.18 1.99 6.64
N LYS A 45 22.14 1.12 6.70
CA LYS A 45 20.81 1.42 6.16
C LYS A 45 20.22 2.70 6.76
N ASN A 46 20.31 2.86 8.09
CA ASN A 46 19.78 4.03 8.77
C ASN A 46 20.52 5.32 8.39
N THR A 47 21.85 5.25 8.24
CA THR A 47 22.67 6.38 7.78
C THR A 47 22.28 6.78 6.36
N LEU A 48 22.22 5.83 5.41
CA LEU A 48 21.78 6.07 4.04
C LEU A 48 20.40 6.74 3.98
N LEU A 49 19.43 6.23 4.73
CA LEU A 49 18.07 6.76 4.73
C LEU A 49 17.97 8.17 5.31
N ASN A 50 18.72 8.48 6.38
CA ASN A 50 18.78 9.84 6.94
C ASN A 50 19.40 10.82 5.95
N ASP A 51 20.47 10.42 5.26
CA ASP A 51 21.13 11.26 4.28
C ASP A 51 20.27 11.44 3.02
N ILE A 52 19.53 10.41 2.59
CA ILE A 52 18.51 10.51 1.54
C ILE A 52 17.42 11.52 1.93
N ALA A 53 16.86 11.44 3.14
CA ALA A 53 15.87 12.39 3.62
C ALA A 53 16.41 13.83 3.59
N THR A 54 17.65 14.02 4.01
CA THR A 54 18.35 15.32 4.00
C THR A 54 18.63 15.80 2.57
N ALA A 55 19.03 14.91 1.66
CA ALA A 55 19.26 15.24 0.25
C ALA A 55 17.97 15.69 -0.45
N ILE A 56 16.84 15.04 -0.18
CA ILE A 56 15.50 15.42 -0.70
C ILE A 56 15.13 16.82 -0.18
N GLU A 57 15.32 17.13 1.10
CA GLU A 57 15.06 18.45 1.66
C GLU A 57 15.95 19.53 1.03
N ASN A 58 17.24 19.26 0.90
CA ASN A 58 18.21 20.19 0.32
C ASN A 58 17.98 20.47 -1.17
N ASN A 59 17.32 19.57 -1.89
CA ASN A 59 16.99 19.70 -3.30
C ASN A 59 15.50 20.04 -3.54
N SER A 60 14.77 20.51 -2.50
CA SER A 60 13.34 20.82 -2.56
C SER A 60 12.98 21.69 -3.77
N ASP A 61 13.69 22.81 -3.98
CA ASP A 61 13.43 23.74 -5.08
C ASP A 61 13.58 23.06 -6.45
N ALA A 62 14.59 22.23 -6.63
CA ALA A 62 14.82 21.51 -7.89
C ALA A 62 13.73 20.48 -8.15
N ILE A 63 13.32 19.71 -7.13
CA ILE A 63 12.24 18.74 -7.23
C ILE A 63 10.92 19.43 -7.58
N ILE A 64 10.59 20.55 -6.93
CA ILE A 64 9.37 21.34 -7.20
C ILE A 64 9.41 21.93 -8.61
N GLN A 65 10.58 22.37 -9.09
CA GLN A 65 10.74 22.85 -10.45
C GLN A 65 10.46 21.76 -11.48
N GLU A 66 10.99 20.53 -11.28
CA GLU A 66 10.69 19.39 -12.15
C GLU A 66 9.22 18.97 -12.04
N ASN A 67 8.63 18.99 -10.84
CA ASN A 67 7.21 18.71 -10.62
C ASN A 67 6.31 19.71 -11.36
N SER A 68 6.70 20.97 -11.48
CA SER A 68 5.93 21.97 -12.25
C SER A 68 5.78 21.60 -13.73
N LYS A 69 6.75 20.89 -14.31
CA LYS A 69 6.66 20.39 -15.70
C LYS A 69 5.60 19.30 -15.81
N ASP A 70 5.58 18.35 -14.83
CA ASP A 70 4.57 17.30 -14.77
C ASP A 70 3.15 17.87 -14.62
N ILE A 71 2.97 18.87 -13.75
CA ILE A 71 1.67 19.54 -13.54
C ILE A 71 1.21 20.24 -14.81
N THR A 72 2.12 20.97 -15.51
CA THR A 72 1.81 21.67 -16.75
C THR A 72 1.38 20.67 -17.82
N ALA A 73 2.17 19.63 -18.04
CA ALA A 73 1.83 18.58 -19.00
C ALA A 73 0.54 17.82 -18.63
N GLY A 74 0.29 17.62 -17.33
CA GLY A 74 -0.94 17.00 -16.83
C GLY A 74 -2.19 17.82 -17.12
N ARG A 75 -2.12 19.16 -16.94
CA ARG A 75 -3.22 20.09 -17.30
C ARG A 75 -3.49 20.10 -18.81
N GLU A 76 -2.44 20.16 -19.63
CA GLU A 76 -2.56 20.12 -21.08
C GLU A 76 -3.18 18.80 -21.58
N LYS A 77 -2.90 17.68 -20.92
CA LYS A 77 -3.51 16.37 -21.20
C LYS A 77 -4.91 16.19 -20.63
N GLY A 78 -5.44 17.17 -19.89
CA GLY A 78 -6.79 17.12 -19.33
C GLY A 78 -6.94 16.16 -18.15
N LEU A 79 -5.90 15.97 -17.33
CA LEU A 79 -6.01 15.17 -16.09
C LEU A 79 -7.08 15.76 -15.17
N SER A 80 -7.81 14.89 -14.46
CA SER A 80 -8.80 15.31 -13.48
C SER A 80 -8.15 16.10 -12.33
N GLN A 81 -8.90 17.00 -11.70
CA GLN A 81 -8.39 17.76 -10.56
C GLN A 81 -7.86 16.86 -9.44
N ALA A 82 -8.53 15.75 -9.17
CA ALA A 82 -8.10 14.78 -8.18
C ALA A 82 -6.75 14.13 -8.52
N MET A 83 -6.42 13.93 -9.80
CA MET A 83 -5.10 13.44 -10.23
C MET A 83 -4.05 14.55 -10.12
N LEU A 84 -4.39 15.77 -10.48
CA LEU A 84 -3.48 16.92 -10.33
C LEU A 84 -3.15 17.17 -8.85
N ASP A 85 -4.14 17.09 -7.96
CA ASP A 85 -3.93 17.27 -6.51
C ASP A 85 -2.99 16.22 -5.93
N ARG A 86 -3.01 14.98 -6.47
CA ARG A 86 -2.08 13.91 -6.07
C ARG A 86 -0.68 14.09 -6.63
N LEU A 87 -0.54 14.80 -7.75
CA LEU A 87 0.71 15.02 -8.45
C LEU A 87 1.52 16.16 -7.84
N VAL A 88 0.84 17.17 -7.28
CA VAL A 88 1.47 18.41 -6.77
C VAL A 88 2.39 18.10 -5.59
N LEU A 89 3.66 18.49 -5.70
CA LEU A 89 4.63 18.55 -4.61
C LEU A 89 4.81 20.02 -4.17
N THR A 90 4.64 20.24 -2.87
CA THR A 90 4.88 21.52 -2.20
C THR A 90 6.04 21.37 -1.21
N ASP A 91 6.57 22.47 -0.70
CA ASP A 91 7.58 22.43 0.39
C ASP A 91 7.11 21.57 1.56
N LYS A 92 5.82 21.65 1.91
CA LYS A 92 5.23 20.76 2.93
C LYS A 92 5.28 19.31 2.49
N GLY A 93 4.88 19.00 1.24
CA GLY A 93 4.92 17.64 0.71
C GLY A 93 6.32 17.04 0.69
N ILE A 94 7.34 17.84 0.38
CA ILE A 94 8.75 17.41 0.46
C ILE A 94 9.16 17.12 1.91
N LYS A 95 8.79 17.98 2.87
CA LYS A 95 9.04 17.74 4.29
C LYS A 95 8.32 16.51 4.82
N ASP A 96 7.06 16.31 4.43
CA ASP A 96 6.28 15.13 4.80
C ASP A 96 6.94 13.84 4.25
N MET A 97 7.44 13.88 3.00
CA MET A 97 8.20 12.77 2.38
C MET A 97 9.49 12.45 3.16
N SER A 98 10.27 13.45 3.51
CA SER A 98 11.51 13.29 4.30
C SER A 98 11.21 12.78 5.72
N SER A 99 10.12 13.24 6.32
CA SER A 99 9.66 12.75 7.63
C SER A 99 9.26 11.29 7.58
N ALA A 100 8.54 10.87 6.52
CA ALA A 100 8.16 9.47 6.31
C ALA A 100 9.40 8.56 6.17
N ILE A 101 10.46 9.01 5.48
CA ILE A 101 11.72 8.26 5.42
C ILE A 101 12.35 8.13 6.81
N ARG A 102 12.35 9.19 7.63
CA ARG A 102 12.87 9.13 9.01
C ARG A 102 12.02 8.24 9.93
N GLU A 103 10.72 8.16 9.71
CA GLU A 103 9.86 7.18 10.38
C GLU A 103 10.27 5.74 10.02
N ILE A 104 10.60 5.47 8.74
CA ILE A 104 11.11 4.17 8.30
C ILE A 104 12.48 3.85 8.95
N VAL A 105 13.34 4.85 9.15
CA VAL A 105 14.62 4.68 9.89
C VAL A 105 14.37 4.16 11.30
N ALA A 106 13.33 4.66 11.98
CA ALA A 106 12.99 4.27 13.34
C ALA A 106 12.42 2.85 13.47
N LEU A 107 12.00 2.21 12.36
CA LEU A 107 11.50 0.84 12.38
C LEU A 107 12.63 -0.15 12.69
N THR A 108 12.29 -1.21 13.42
CA THR A 108 13.20 -2.34 13.63
C THR A 108 13.51 -3.02 12.29
N ASP A 109 14.79 -3.24 12.01
CA ASP A 109 15.23 -3.97 10.83
C ASP A 109 14.93 -5.47 11.02
N PRO A 110 14.09 -6.08 10.16
CA PRO A 110 13.76 -7.50 10.33
C PRO A 110 14.83 -8.44 9.77
N VAL A 111 15.77 -7.92 8.98
CA VAL A 111 16.77 -8.77 8.30
C VAL A 111 17.79 -9.32 9.28
N GLY A 112 17.94 -10.63 9.28
CA GLY A 112 18.86 -11.32 10.18
C GLY A 112 18.19 -11.84 11.45
N ASP A 113 16.95 -11.47 11.74
CA ASP A 113 16.21 -12.02 12.88
C ASP A 113 16.08 -13.55 12.77
N VAL A 114 16.34 -14.23 13.87
CA VAL A 114 16.26 -15.70 13.95
C VAL A 114 15.10 -16.09 14.85
N ASP A 115 14.11 -16.80 14.30
CA ASP A 115 13.03 -17.40 15.07
C ASP A 115 13.41 -18.81 15.54
N LYS A 116 13.26 -19.06 16.85
CA LYS A 116 13.26 -20.35 17.54
C LYS A 116 14.31 -21.34 17.05
N LEU A 117 15.56 -21.15 17.46
CA LEU A 117 16.58 -22.19 17.28
C LEU A 117 16.25 -23.42 18.17
N SER A 118 15.88 -24.54 17.55
CA SER A 118 15.40 -25.75 18.23
C SER A 118 16.36 -26.93 18.03
N LEU A 119 16.79 -27.57 19.13
CA LEU A 119 17.56 -28.81 19.07
C LEU A 119 16.67 -29.97 18.59
N ARG A 120 17.16 -30.69 17.58
CA ARG A 120 16.46 -31.86 17.05
C ARG A 120 16.98 -33.16 17.69
N PRO A 121 16.21 -34.28 17.66
CA PRO A 121 16.63 -35.54 18.25
C PRO A 121 17.96 -36.12 17.72
N ASN A 122 18.31 -35.74 16.47
CA ASN A 122 19.60 -36.14 15.85
C ASN A 122 20.77 -35.20 16.19
N GLY A 123 20.57 -34.23 17.10
CA GLY A 123 21.61 -33.32 17.59
C GLY A 123 21.84 -32.05 16.76
N ILE A 124 21.17 -31.87 15.60
CA ILE A 124 21.25 -30.58 14.86
C ILE A 124 20.36 -29.56 15.51
N GLN A 125 20.75 -28.26 15.41
CA GLN A 125 19.91 -27.13 15.77
C GLN A 125 19.32 -26.51 14.48
N VAL A 126 18.01 -26.31 14.46
CA VAL A 126 17.29 -25.79 13.31
C VAL A 126 16.51 -24.54 13.71
N GLY A 127 16.64 -23.49 12.95
CA GLY A 127 15.87 -22.25 13.08
C GLY A 127 15.54 -21.68 11.73
N LYS A 128 14.84 -20.55 11.73
CA LYS A 128 14.57 -19.75 10.54
C LYS A 128 15.18 -18.37 10.72
N MET A 129 15.79 -17.86 9.68
CA MET A 129 16.36 -16.51 9.65
C MET A 129 15.66 -15.70 8.57
N ARG A 130 15.27 -14.47 8.91
CA ARG A 130 14.61 -13.55 7.99
C ARG A 130 15.63 -12.95 7.03
N ILE A 131 15.28 -12.92 5.75
CA ILE A 131 16.11 -12.42 4.66
C ILE A 131 15.30 -11.54 3.71
N PRO A 132 15.91 -10.59 2.96
CA PRO A 132 15.24 -9.85 1.89
C PRO A 132 14.63 -10.76 0.83
N LEU A 133 13.57 -10.30 0.16
CA LEU A 133 13.00 -10.97 -1.01
C LEU A 133 13.97 -10.95 -2.20
N GLY A 134 14.68 -9.84 -2.40
CA GLY A 134 15.63 -9.66 -3.50
C GLY A 134 15.36 -8.39 -4.30
N VAL A 135 14.75 -8.50 -5.48
CA VAL A 135 14.37 -7.37 -6.34
C VAL A 135 12.87 -7.21 -6.35
N ILE A 136 12.39 -6.03 -5.99
CA ILE A 136 10.97 -5.68 -5.99
C ILE A 136 10.73 -4.69 -7.14
N ALA A 137 9.77 -4.98 -8.02
CA ALA A 137 9.31 -4.03 -9.01
C ALA A 137 8.01 -3.37 -8.52
N MET A 138 7.97 -2.04 -8.47
CA MET A 138 6.79 -1.29 -8.11
C MET A 138 6.27 -0.48 -9.30
N ILE A 139 4.99 -0.70 -9.65
CA ILE A 139 4.32 -0.02 -10.77
C ILE A 139 3.23 0.87 -10.16
N TYR A 140 3.33 2.20 -10.30
CA TYR A 140 2.44 3.14 -9.62
C TYR A 140 2.05 4.33 -10.48
N GLU A 141 0.94 4.99 -10.10
CA GLU A 141 0.34 6.13 -10.82
C GLU A 141 0.37 7.40 -9.97
N ALA A 142 0.51 8.56 -10.63
CA ALA A 142 0.27 9.92 -10.13
C ALA A 142 0.64 10.23 -8.64
N ARG A 143 1.74 9.67 -8.13
CA ARG A 143 2.17 9.84 -6.73
C ARG A 143 3.69 9.90 -6.61
N PRO A 144 4.32 11.06 -6.84
CA PRO A 144 5.78 11.18 -6.80
C PRO A 144 6.42 10.75 -5.46
N ASN A 145 5.73 10.98 -4.33
CA ASN A 145 6.19 10.57 -3.00
C ASN A 145 6.43 9.06 -2.87
N VAL A 146 5.71 8.23 -3.64
CA VAL A 146 5.87 6.77 -3.65
C VAL A 146 7.28 6.38 -4.09
N THR A 147 7.93 7.16 -4.96
CA THR A 147 9.32 6.93 -5.39
C THR A 147 10.27 6.89 -4.20
N ALA A 148 10.16 7.86 -3.29
CA ALA A 148 11.02 7.94 -2.11
C ALA A 148 10.64 6.91 -1.03
N GLU A 149 9.36 6.76 -0.73
CA GLU A 149 8.86 5.86 0.30
C GLU A 149 9.13 4.38 -0.04
N ALA A 150 8.85 3.97 -1.29
CA ALA A 150 9.12 2.61 -1.75
C ALA A 150 10.62 2.30 -1.76
N ALA A 151 11.46 3.24 -2.22
CA ALA A 151 12.90 3.09 -2.18
C ALA A 151 13.39 2.94 -0.73
N ALA A 152 12.91 3.78 0.19
CA ALA A 152 13.29 3.72 1.59
C ALA A 152 12.91 2.39 2.26
N LEU A 153 11.69 1.89 2.05
CA LEU A 153 11.25 0.61 2.57
C LEU A 153 12.07 -0.56 2.00
N CYS A 154 12.40 -0.52 0.69
CA CYS A 154 13.23 -1.54 0.06
C CYS A 154 14.67 -1.51 0.60
N ILE A 155 15.29 -0.34 0.73
CA ILE A 155 16.63 -0.20 1.34
C ILE A 155 16.62 -0.72 2.79
N LYS A 156 15.62 -0.32 3.60
CA LYS A 156 15.51 -0.75 4.99
C LYS A 156 15.34 -2.26 5.13
N SER A 157 14.60 -2.89 4.23
CA SER A 157 14.41 -4.36 4.18
C SER A 157 15.52 -5.10 3.42
N GLY A 158 16.58 -4.40 2.96
CA GLY A 158 17.72 -5.00 2.28
C GLY A 158 17.43 -5.46 0.83
N ASN A 159 16.39 -4.94 0.20
CA ASN A 159 16.01 -5.23 -1.17
C ASN A 159 16.54 -4.17 -2.15
N ALA A 160 16.71 -4.57 -3.42
CA ALA A 160 16.75 -3.62 -4.53
C ALA A 160 15.34 -3.37 -5.06
N VAL A 161 15.11 -2.18 -5.64
CA VAL A 161 13.81 -1.81 -6.18
C VAL A 161 13.91 -1.25 -7.59
N ILE A 162 12.98 -1.66 -8.45
CA ILE A 162 12.75 -1.09 -9.78
C ILE A 162 11.40 -0.36 -9.74
N LEU A 163 11.44 0.96 -9.96
CA LEU A 163 10.32 1.86 -9.84
C LEU A 163 9.83 2.28 -11.23
N ARG A 164 8.58 1.96 -11.55
CA ARG A 164 7.92 2.39 -12.77
C ARG A 164 6.73 3.28 -12.41
N GLY A 165 6.96 4.59 -12.36
CA GLY A 165 5.91 5.58 -12.18
C GLY A 165 5.12 5.87 -13.45
N GLY A 166 3.92 6.45 -13.31
CA GLY A 166 3.12 6.91 -14.44
C GLY A 166 3.81 8.02 -15.24
N SER A 167 3.40 8.18 -16.50
CA SER A 167 3.95 9.21 -17.41
C SER A 167 3.67 10.64 -16.95
N GLU A 168 2.69 10.81 -16.08
CA GLU A 168 2.28 12.09 -15.51
C GLU A 168 3.21 12.60 -14.42
N ALA A 169 4.11 11.77 -13.87
CA ALA A 169 5.00 12.10 -12.76
C ALA A 169 6.49 11.87 -13.09
N ILE A 170 6.84 11.72 -14.36
CA ILE A 170 8.17 11.24 -14.74
C ILE A 170 9.29 12.20 -14.33
N HIS A 171 9.11 13.50 -14.50
CA HIS A 171 10.12 14.50 -14.13
C HIS A 171 10.35 14.53 -12.61
N SER A 172 9.27 14.49 -11.83
CA SER A 172 9.33 14.42 -10.38
C SER A 172 10.02 13.14 -9.90
N ASN A 173 9.65 11.98 -10.48
CA ASN A 173 10.23 10.69 -10.09
C ASN A 173 11.73 10.63 -10.38
N LEU A 174 12.19 11.15 -11.51
CA LEU A 174 13.61 11.20 -11.86
C LEU A 174 14.38 12.17 -10.95
N ALA A 175 13.82 13.34 -10.64
CA ALA A 175 14.46 14.30 -9.73
C ALA A 175 14.63 13.73 -8.31
N ILE A 176 13.64 12.97 -7.81
CA ILE A 176 13.74 12.25 -6.54
C ILE A 176 14.81 11.15 -6.64
N ALA A 177 14.81 10.38 -7.73
CA ALA A 177 15.80 9.32 -7.94
C ALA A 177 17.24 9.85 -7.96
N ASP A 178 17.46 11.02 -8.56
CA ASP A 178 18.79 11.66 -8.58
C ASP A 178 19.31 11.96 -7.17
N CYS A 179 18.43 12.38 -6.25
CA CYS A 179 18.80 12.57 -4.84
C CYS A 179 19.21 11.24 -4.17
N LEU A 180 18.48 10.15 -4.44
CA LEU A 180 18.81 8.83 -3.90
C LEU A 180 20.14 8.32 -4.47
N HIS A 181 20.34 8.41 -5.78
CA HIS A 181 21.58 7.98 -6.45
C HIS A 181 22.79 8.77 -5.99
N GLN A 182 22.64 10.08 -5.76
CA GLN A 182 23.72 10.91 -5.22
C GLN A 182 24.18 10.35 -3.86
N VAL A 183 23.28 10.10 -2.94
CA VAL A 183 23.62 9.58 -1.60
C VAL A 183 24.22 8.19 -1.68
N LEU A 184 23.63 7.28 -2.46
CA LEU A 184 24.19 5.93 -2.64
C LEU A 184 25.63 5.99 -3.16
N THR A 185 25.93 6.86 -4.13
CA THR A 185 27.25 7.07 -4.69
C THR A 185 28.22 7.65 -3.66
N GLU A 186 27.80 8.65 -2.88
CA GLU A 186 28.62 9.25 -1.81
C GLU A 186 29.02 8.24 -0.74
N HIS A 187 28.18 7.25 -0.47
CA HIS A 187 28.45 6.14 0.45
C HIS A 187 29.13 4.93 -0.20
N ASN A 188 29.52 5.00 -1.49
CA ASN A 188 30.08 3.88 -2.25
C ASN A 188 29.16 2.65 -2.30
N VAL A 189 27.85 2.85 -2.27
CA VAL A 189 26.83 1.82 -2.44
C VAL A 189 26.36 1.81 -3.89
N ASP A 190 26.09 0.64 -4.45
CA ASP A 190 25.65 0.48 -5.85
C ASP A 190 24.32 1.22 -6.09
N GLU A 191 24.32 2.23 -6.95
CA GLU A 191 23.13 3.02 -7.29
C GLU A 191 21.97 2.17 -7.86
N ASN A 192 22.28 0.99 -8.44
CA ASN A 192 21.26 0.10 -8.97
C ASN A 192 20.42 -0.62 -7.90
N ILE A 193 20.66 -0.35 -6.59
CA ILE A 193 19.73 -0.73 -5.51
C ILE A 193 18.38 -0.01 -5.71
N VAL A 194 18.41 1.22 -6.24
CA VAL A 194 17.20 1.95 -6.63
C VAL A 194 17.28 2.27 -8.11
N SER A 195 16.40 1.69 -8.91
CA SER A 195 16.32 1.94 -10.35
C SER A 195 14.97 2.55 -10.69
N VAL A 196 14.95 3.71 -11.36
CA VAL A 196 13.72 4.33 -11.87
C VAL A 196 13.69 4.20 -13.38
N ILE A 197 12.61 3.65 -13.92
CA ILE A 197 12.42 3.45 -15.36
C ILE A 197 12.09 4.80 -16.01
N PRO A 198 12.95 5.31 -16.92
CA PRO A 198 12.72 6.60 -17.57
C PRO A 198 11.70 6.54 -18.71
N ASP A 199 11.50 5.35 -19.29
CA ASP A 199 10.55 5.12 -20.38
C ASP A 199 9.16 4.80 -19.83
N THR A 200 8.17 5.63 -20.18
CA THR A 200 6.78 5.53 -19.73
C THR A 200 5.88 4.73 -20.67
N SER A 201 6.41 4.12 -21.73
CA SER A 201 5.64 3.32 -22.68
C SER A 201 5.03 2.07 -22.03
N ARG A 202 3.94 1.57 -22.60
CA ARG A 202 3.30 0.34 -22.11
C ARG A 202 4.14 -0.91 -22.40
N THR A 203 4.89 -0.90 -23.47
CA THR A 203 5.79 -2.01 -23.86
C THR A 203 6.84 -2.31 -22.80
N VAL A 204 7.31 -1.26 -22.10
CA VAL A 204 8.26 -1.40 -20.99
C VAL A 204 7.65 -2.18 -19.82
N ILE A 205 6.36 -2.00 -19.52
CA ILE A 205 5.68 -2.80 -18.47
C ILE A 205 5.63 -4.28 -18.91
N GLU A 206 5.27 -4.55 -20.16
CA GLU A 206 5.21 -5.92 -20.70
C GLU A 206 6.58 -6.61 -20.62
N GLU A 207 7.66 -5.89 -20.93
CA GLU A 207 9.02 -6.42 -20.81
C GLU A 207 9.43 -6.64 -19.35
N LEU A 208 9.07 -5.70 -18.45
CA LEU A 208 9.34 -5.80 -17.02
C LEU A 208 8.68 -7.04 -16.40
N LEU A 209 7.42 -7.29 -16.72
CA LEU A 209 6.63 -8.40 -16.19
C LEU A 209 7.12 -9.79 -16.65
N LYS A 210 8.00 -9.85 -17.67
CA LYS A 210 8.65 -11.08 -18.14
C LYS A 210 9.95 -11.42 -17.41
N GLN A 211 10.49 -10.54 -16.56
CA GLN A 211 11.81 -10.66 -15.95
C GLN A 211 11.83 -11.57 -14.70
N SER A 212 11.18 -12.73 -14.74
CA SER A 212 11.04 -13.66 -13.60
C SER A 212 12.37 -14.22 -13.07
N GLU A 213 13.44 -14.20 -13.86
CA GLU A 213 14.77 -14.65 -13.43
C GLU A 213 15.51 -13.59 -12.56
N THR A 214 15.08 -12.35 -12.62
CA THR A 214 15.80 -11.22 -12.02
C THR A 214 14.95 -10.40 -11.04
N ILE A 215 13.63 -10.47 -11.15
CA ILE A 215 12.69 -9.76 -10.28
C ILE A 215 11.92 -10.80 -9.47
N ASP A 216 11.85 -10.60 -8.16
CA ASP A 216 11.29 -11.55 -7.21
C ASP A 216 9.82 -11.26 -6.85
N LEU A 217 9.40 -9.99 -6.93
CA LEU A 217 8.03 -9.55 -6.61
C LEU A 217 7.63 -8.31 -7.41
N VAL A 218 6.35 -8.24 -7.80
CA VAL A 218 5.73 -7.04 -8.38
C VAL A 218 4.65 -6.51 -7.46
N ILE A 219 4.66 -5.21 -7.18
CA ILE A 219 3.65 -4.51 -6.39
C ILE A 219 3.01 -3.41 -7.25
N PRO A 220 1.81 -3.62 -7.81
CA PRO A 220 1.08 -2.57 -8.50
C PRO A 220 0.36 -1.65 -7.50
N ARG A 221 0.41 -0.32 -7.75
CA ARG A 221 -0.25 0.74 -6.96
C ARG A 221 -0.98 1.72 -7.88
N GLY A 222 -2.21 1.42 -8.21
CA GLY A 222 -3.04 2.25 -9.11
C GLY A 222 -4.49 1.79 -9.11
N GLY A 223 -5.23 2.17 -10.14
CA GLY A 223 -6.61 1.71 -10.32
C GLY A 223 -6.71 0.22 -10.62
N GLU A 224 -7.91 -0.35 -10.44
CA GLU A 224 -8.21 -1.77 -10.67
C GLU A 224 -7.74 -2.27 -12.04
N GLY A 225 -7.88 -1.44 -13.10
CA GLY A 225 -7.46 -1.80 -14.45
C GLY A 225 -5.95 -2.04 -14.56
N LEU A 226 -5.11 -1.24 -13.89
CA LEU A 226 -3.67 -1.46 -13.84
C LEU A 226 -3.34 -2.75 -13.09
N ILE A 227 -3.98 -2.97 -11.94
CA ILE A 227 -3.71 -4.14 -11.09
C ILE A 227 -4.08 -5.42 -11.83
N ARG A 228 -5.25 -5.47 -12.47
CA ARG A 228 -5.67 -6.61 -13.30
C ARG A 228 -4.70 -6.85 -14.45
N TYR A 229 -4.36 -5.79 -15.18
CA TYR A 229 -3.41 -5.91 -16.28
C TYR A 229 -2.06 -6.52 -15.83
N VAL A 230 -1.50 -6.03 -14.71
CA VAL A 230 -0.26 -6.56 -14.15
C VAL A 230 -0.42 -8.01 -13.72
N SER A 231 -1.52 -8.36 -13.03
CA SER A 231 -1.77 -9.72 -12.56
C SER A 231 -1.94 -10.72 -13.69
N ASP A 232 -2.66 -10.33 -14.75
CA ASP A 232 -2.96 -11.21 -15.88
C ASP A 232 -1.74 -11.45 -16.81
N ASN A 233 -0.79 -10.50 -16.83
CA ASN A 233 0.35 -10.54 -17.76
C ASN A 233 1.70 -10.84 -17.09
N SER A 234 1.76 -10.89 -15.75
CA SER A 234 3.01 -11.10 -15.03
C SER A 234 3.41 -12.58 -14.99
N ARG A 235 4.71 -12.83 -15.24
CA ARG A 235 5.37 -14.10 -14.93
C ARG A 235 6.06 -14.10 -13.56
N ILE A 236 6.00 -12.97 -12.88
CA ILE A 236 6.57 -12.73 -11.55
C ILE A 236 5.42 -12.74 -10.55
N PRO A 237 5.59 -13.24 -9.31
CA PRO A 237 4.58 -13.11 -8.27
C PRO A 237 4.11 -11.66 -8.09
N VAL A 238 2.79 -11.45 -7.99
CA VAL A 238 2.17 -10.12 -7.88
C VAL A 238 1.40 -10.03 -6.57
N ILE A 239 1.59 -8.94 -5.84
CA ILE A 239 0.69 -8.57 -4.74
C ILE A 239 -0.54 -7.91 -5.32
N GLN A 240 -1.72 -8.44 -5.01
CA GLN A 240 -2.98 -8.01 -5.62
C GLN A 240 -3.91 -7.40 -4.57
N HIS A 241 -4.48 -6.25 -4.93
CA HIS A 241 -5.61 -5.65 -4.25
C HIS A 241 -6.44 -4.90 -5.29
N TYR A 242 -7.57 -5.47 -5.69
CA TYR A 242 -8.36 -4.92 -6.81
C TYR A 242 -9.26 -3.76 -6.37
N LYS A 243 -10.01 -3.94 -5.29
CA LYS A 243 -10.94 -2.94 -4.74
C LYS A 243 -11.18 -3.18 -3.25
N GLY A 244 -11.67 -2.17 -2.53
CA GLY A 244 -12.00 -2.22 -1.12
C GLY A 244 -13.50 -2.13 -0.86
N VAL A 245 -14.24 -3.25 -0.94
CA VAL A 245 -15.63 -3.29 -0.49
C VAL A 245 -15.65 -3.67 0.99
N CYS A 246 -15.68 -2.67 1.86
CA CYS A 246 -15.62 -2.86 3.32
C CYS A 246 -17.02 -2.80 3.92
N HIS A 247 -17.36 -3.76 4.81
CA HIS A 247 -18.67 -3.83 5.46
C HIS A 247 -18.62 -3.43 6.93
N LEU A 248 -19.69 -2.80 7.37
CA LEU A 248 -19.98 -2.55 8.77
C LEU A 248 -21.25 -3.31 9.16
N TYR A 249 -21.15 -4.31 10.02
CA TYR A 249 -22.30 -5.01 10.55
C TYR A 249 -22.69 -4.49 11.94
N ILE A 250 -23.91 -3.94 12.07
CA ILE A 250 -24.49 -3.49 13.32
C ILE A 250 -25.36 -4.63 13.88
N ASP A 251 -24.78 -5.33 14.85
CA ASP A 251 -25.42 -6.47 15.51
C ASP A 251 -26.53 -6.02 16.47
N LYS A 252 -27.50 -6.89 16.76
CA LYS A 252 -28.60 -6.60 17.70
C LYS A 252 -28.17 -6.19 19.10
N TYR A 253 -26.95 -6.56 19.50
CA TYR A 253 -26.34 -6.17 20.79
C TYR A 253 -25.39 -4.98 20.65
N ALA A 254 -25.49 -4.19 19.59
CA ALA A 254 -24.66 -3.04 19.38
C ALA A 254 -24.95 -1.90 20.38
N ASN A 255 -23.92 -1.17 20.78
CA ASN A 255 -24.09 0.14 21.37
C ASN A 255 -24.34 1.15 20.24
N LEU A 256 -25.54 1.70 20.17
CA LEU A 256 -25.99 2.51 19.03
C LEU A 256 -25.18 3.80 18.86
N ASN A 257 -24.78 4.47 19.94
CA ASN A 257 -23.97 5.69 19.86
C ASN A 257 -22.60 5.40 19.27
N LYS A 258 -21.90 4.38 19.77
CA LYS A 258 -20.63 3.95 19.20
C LYS A 258 -20.76 3.50 17.74
N ALA A 259 -21.87 2.85 17.39
CA ALA A 259 -22.14 2.40 16.03
C ALA A 259 -22.27 3.58 15.06
N VAL A 260 -22.95 4.66 15.48
CA VAL A 260 -23.09 5.90 14.69
C VAL A 260 -21.72 6.59 14.53
N ASP A 261 -20.95 6.75 15.61
CA ASP A 261 -19.63 7.38 15.56
C ASP A 261 -18.68 6.63 14.60
N ILE A 262 -18.66 5.29 14.69
CA ILE A 262 -17.84 4.43 13.84
C ILE A 262 -18.30 4.49 12.39
N LEU A 263 -19.59 4.47 12.11
CA LEU A 263 -20.15 4.59 10.77
C LEU A 263 -19.74 5.92 10.12
N VAL A 264 -19.97 7.03 10.81
CA VAL A 264 -19.62 8.36 10.30
C VAL A 264 -18.12 8.47 10.05
N ASN A 265 -17.29 8.11 11.02
CA ASN A 265 -15.85 8.15 10.86
C ASN A 265 -15.38 7.25 9.69
N GLY A 266 -15.84 6.01 9.64
CA GLY A 266 -15.43 5.04 8.64
C GLY A 266 -15.83 5.41 7.21
N LYS A 267 -16.94 6.16 7.02
CA LYS A 267 -17.37 6.62 5.69
C LYS A 267 -16.87 8.01 5.32
N THR A 268 -16.87 8.97 6.25
CA THR A 268 -16.76 10.38 5.88
C THR A 268 -15.39 10.99 6.07
N GLN A 269 -14.52 10.41 6.91
CA GLN A 269 -13.17 10.95 7.16
C GLN A 269 -12.32 11.01 5.89
N LYS A 270 -12.35 9.97 5.06
CA LYS A 270 -11.66 9.89 3.77
C LYS A 270 -12.38 8.91 2.85
N PRO A 271 -13.46 9.32 2.20
CA PRO A 271 -14.32 8.42 1.42
C PRO A 271 -13.62 7.77 0.23
N SER A 272 -12.54 8.40 -0.29
CA SER A 272 -11.73 7.87 -1.38
C SER A 272 -10.66 6.85 -0.95
N ALA A 273 -10.66 6.42 0.31
CA ALA A 273 -9.73 5.39 0.78
C ALA A 273 -10.36 4.00 0.68
N CYS A 274 -9.56 3.00 0.29
CA CYS A 274 -10.00 1.61 0.12
C CYS A 274 -10.53 0.94 1.41
N ASN A 275 -10.24 1.51 2.60
CA ASN A 275 -10.76 1.07 3.89
C ASN A 275 -11.98 1.88 4.37
N ALA A 276 -12.57 2.75 3.53
CA ALA A 276 -13.85 3.37 3.84
C ALA A 276 -14.99 2.33 3.79
N PHE A 277 -16.02 2.50 4.62
CA PHE A 277 -17.19 1.63 4.52
C PHE A 277 -17.92 1.88 3.20
N GLU A 278 -18.27 0.79 2.52
CA GLU A 278 -19.08 0.83 1.31
C GLU A 278 -20.48 0.21 1.54
N THR A 279 -20.60 -0.71 2.50
CA THR A 279 -21.89 -1.31 2.88
C THR A 279 -22.08 -1.36 4.39
N VAL A 280 -23.30 -1.00 4.84
CA VAL A 280 -23.75 -1.16 6.23
C VAL A 280 -24.85 -2.21 6.29
N LEU A 281 -24.63 -3.24 7.09
CA LEU A 281 -25.61 -4.25 7.43
C LEU A 281 -26.19 -3.97 8.82
N VAL A 282 -27.51 -3.94 8.95
CA VAL A 282 -28.19 -3.65 10.23
C VAL A 282 -29.08 -4.81 10.61
N HIS A 283 -28.91 -5.36 11.83
CA HIS A 283 -29.77 -6.40 12.32
C HIS A 283 -31.22 -5.89 12.48
N ALA A 284 -32.21 -6.66 12.01
CA ALA A 284 -33.62 -6.25 11.99
C ALA A 284 -34.14 -5.83 13.38
N ASP A 285 -33.73 -6.52 14.46
CA ASP A 285 -34.19 -6.23 15.84
C ASP A 285 -33.84 -4.82 16.33
N ILE A 286 -32.88 -4.13 15.71
CA ILE A 286 -32.45 -2.78 16.10
C ILE A 286 -32.59 -1.74 14.99
N SER A 287 -33.01 -2.15 13.80
CA SER A 287 -33.10 -1.26 12.63
C SER A 287 -33.92 -0.01 12.88
N GLU A 288 -35.12 -0.15 13.48
CA GLU A 288 -36.00 0.96 13.82
C GLU A 288 -35.36 2.01 14.79
N LYS A 289 -34.41 1.56 15.61
CA LYS A 289 -33.71 2.46 16.55
C LYS A 289 -32.43 3.04 15.96
N PHE A 290 -31.71 2.27 15.17
CA PHE A 290 -30.40 2.66 14.63
C PHE A 290 -30.53 3.51 13.36
N LEU A 291 -31.39 3.11 12.41
CA LEU A 291 -31.45 3.76 11.09
C LEU A 291 -31.79 5.26 11.15
N PRO A 292 -32.72 5.75 12.01
CA PRO A 292 -32.95 7.18 12.15
C PRO A 292 -31.72 7.96 12.65
N LEU A 293 -30.96 7.36 13.57
CA LEU A 293 -29.71 7.96 14.08
C LEU A 293 -28.63 8.01 12.99
N ALA A 294 -28.47 6.92 12.25
CA ALA A 294 -27.54 6.82 11.14
C ALA A 294 -27.88 7.81 10.02
N ALA A 295 -29.14 7.89 9.63
CA ALA A 295 -29.61 8.81 8.58
C ALA A 295 -29.30 10.27 8.94
N LYS A 296 -29.63 10.67 10.16
CA LYS A 296 -29.32 12.02 10.64
C LYS A 296 -27.83 12.28 10.63
N ALA A 297 -27.01 11.38 11.19
CA ALA A 297 -25.58 11.57 11.34
C ALA A 297 -24.83 11.60 10.01
N LEU A 298 -25.17 10.72 9.05
CA LEU A 298 -24.60 10.72 7.70
C LEU A 298 -24.94 11.98 6.91
N ASN A 299 -26.20 12.46 7.04
CA ASN A 299 -26.60 13.71 6.40
C ASN A 299 -25.89 14.92 7.01
N ASP A 300 -25.82 15.01 8.33
CA ASP A 300 -25.20 16.14 9.05
C ASP A 300 -23.68 16.21 8.80
N ALA A 301 -23.03 15.05 8.70
CA ALA A 301 -21.57 14.99 8.52
C ALA A 301 -21.12 15.36 7.09
N ALA A 302 -21.78 14.83 6.06
CA ALA A 302 -21.29 14.96 4.69
C ALA A 302 -22.36 14.79 3.59
N GLN A 303 -23.65 14.86 3.93
CA GLN A 303 -24.75 14.62 2.97
C GLN A 303 -24.55 13.32 2.15
N VAL A 304 -24.19 12.24 2.84
CA VAL A 304 -23.88 10.97 2.20
C VAL A 304 -25.08 10.44 1.42
N LYS A 305 -24.88 10.13 0.14
CA LYS A 305 -25.88 9.47 -0.70
C LYS A 305 -26.04 8.03 -0.24
N VAL A 306 -27.27 7.57 -0.07
CA VAL A 306 -27.57 6.23 0.43
C VAL A 306 -28.30 5.40 -0.59
N HIS A 307 -27.80 4.20 -0.84
CA HIS A 307 -28.48 3.14 -1.59
C HIS A 307 -29.07 2.16 -0.56
N ALA A 308 -30.38 2.18 -0.38
CA ALA A 308 -31.09 1.52 0.72
C ALA A 308 -31.91 0.33 0.24
N CYS A 309 -31.88 -0.80 0.97
CA CYS A 309 -32.82 -1.87 0.70
C CYS A 309 -34.27 -1.45 1.05
N GLU A 310 -35.28 -2.19 0.59
CA GLU A 310 -36.70 -1.91 0.83
C GLU A 310 -37.01 -1.61 2.31
N ASN A 311 -36.42 -2.40 3.23
CA ASN A 311 -36.65 -2.28 4.67
C ASN A 311 -35.92 -1.11 5.34
N SER A 312 -35.03 -0.42 4.62
CA SER A 312 -34.28 0.73 5.13
C SER A 312 -34.57 2.03 4.39
N LEU A 313 -35.19 1.96 3.21
CA LEU A 313 -35.40 3.09 2.31
C LEU A 313 -36.15 4.27 2.96
N SER A 314 -37.19 3.98 3.76
CA SER A 314 -38.03 5.01 4.40
C SER A 314 -37.33 5.86 5.45
N PHE A 315 -36.16 5.43 5.95
CA PHE A 315 -35.41 6.15 6.97
C PHE A 315 -34.49 7.24 6.41
N PHE A 316 -34.18 7.18 5.10
CA PHE A 316 -33.22 8.10 4.48
C PHE A 316 -33.93 9.03 3.49
N THR A 317 -33.70 10.34 3.64
CA THR A 317 -34.19 11.33 2.67
C THR A 317 -33.34 11.26 1.40
N ASN A 318 -33.95 11.19 0.23
CA ASN A 318 -33.28 11.10 -1.06
C ASN A 318 -32.43 9.81 -1.27
N ALA A 319 -32.76 8.72 -0.57
CA ALA A 319 -32.13 7.44 -0.85
C ALA A 319 -32.68 6.82 -2.15
N GLU A 320 -31.83 6.10 -2.85
CA GLU A 320 -32.19 5.25 -3.99
C GLU A 320 -32.39 3.81 -3.53
N LEU A 321 -33.22 3.05 -4.23
CA LEU A 321 -33.35 1.62 -3.93
C LEU A 321 -32.05 0.90 -4.37
N ALA A 322 -31.44 0.19 -3.41
CA ALA A 322 -30.21 -0.56 -3.67
C ALA A 322 -30.44 -1.73 -4.63
N THR A 323 -29.53 -1.92 -5.55
CA THR A 323 -29.42 -3.06 -6.45
C THR A 323 -28.29 -4.00 -5.98
N GLU A 324 -28.09 -5.11 -6.67
CA GLU A 324 -26.99 -6.03 -6.36
C GLU A 324 -25.63 -5.39 -6.68
N GLU A 325 -25.55 -4.57 -7.71
CA GLU A 325 -24.36 -3.82 -8.09
C GLU A 325 -23.90 -2.85 -7.00
N ASP A 326 -24.85 -2.27 -6.24
CA ASP A 326 -24.54 -1.37 -5.13
C ASP A 326 -23.79 -2.09 -3.99
N TYR A 327 -24.09 -3.37 -3.75
CA TYR A 327 -23.37 -4.17 -2.75
C TYR A 327 -21.99 -4.65 -3.22
N GLN A 328 -21.71 -4.61 -4.53
CA GLN A 328 -20.42 -4.91 -5.12
C GLN A 328 -19.57 -3.65 -5.36
N ALA A 329 -20.16 -2.47 -5.18
CA ALA A 329 -19.53 -1.21 -5.50
C ALA A 329 -18.46 -0.80 -4.47
N GLU A 330 -17.32 -0.33 -4.95
CA GLU A 330 -16.41 0.53 -4.23
C GLU A 330 -16.68 1.96 -4.71
N TYR A 331 -17.48 2.73 -3.98
CA TYR A 331 -17.93 4.06 -4.42
C TYR A 331 -16.80 5.09 -4.43
N LEU A 332 -15.85 4.98 -3.49
CA LEU A 332 -14.77 5.95 -3.29
C LEU A 332 -15.26 7.41 -3.15
N ALA A 333 -16.49 7.57 -2.76
CA ALA A 333 -17.24 8.83 -2.68
C ALA A 333 -18.09 8.88 -1.39
N GLN A 334 -18.79 9.99 -1.16
CA GLN A 334 -19.79 10.12 -0.08
C GLN A 334 -21.08 9.36 -0.47
N GLU A 335 -20.92 8.06 -0.73
CA GLU A 335 -22.01 7.14 -1.08
C GLU A 335 -21.86 5.84 -0.28
N ILE A 336 -22.97 5.20 0.11
CA ILE A 336 -22.95 3.98 0.89
C ILE A 336 -24.23 3.14 0.65
N ALA A 337 -24.07 1.81 0.61
CA ALA A 337 -25.19 0.88 0.58
C ALA A 337 -25.64 0.53 2.02
N VAL A 338 -26.95 0.39 2.25
CA VAL A 338 -27.53 0.03 3.55
C VAL A 338 -28.53 -1.11 3.40
N LYS A 339 -28.34 -2.20 4.16
CA LYS A 339 -29.19 -3.39 4.11
C LYS A 339 -29.60 -3.83 5.51
N VAL A 340 -30.89 -4.08 5.71
CA VAL A 340 -31.41 -4.75 6.91
C VAL A 340 -31.31 -6.26 6.73
N VAL A 341 -30.77 -6.95 7.72
CA VAL A 341 -30.60 -8.41 7.74
C VAL A 341 -31.32 -9.04 8.95
N ASN A 342 -32.03 -10.14 8.74
CA ASN A 342 -32.86 -10.75 9.78
C ASN A 342 -32.08 -11.60 10.80
N SER A 343 -30.81 -11.88 10.53
CA SER A 343 -29.99 -12.67 11.44
C SER A 343 -28.50 -12.38 11.24
N PHE A 344 -27.71 -12.80 12.23
CA PHE A 344 -26.24 -12.80 12.18
C PHE A 344 -25.74 -13.64 10.99
N ASP A 345 -26.32 -14.81 10.76
CA ASP A 345 -25.87 -15.71 9.67
C ASP A 345 -26.12 -15.10 8.29
N LEU A 346 -27.22 -14.35 8.12
CA LEU A 346 -27.48 -13.62 6.88
C LEU A 346 -26.50 -12.45 6.69
N ALA A 347 -26.05 -11.80 7.77
CA ALA A 347 -25.00 -10.81 7.68
C ALA A 347 -23.68 -11.45 7.21
N ILE A 348 -23.28 -12.56 7.81
CA ILE A 348 -22.08 -13.31 7.40
C ILE A 348 -22.17 -13.77 5.95
N SER A 349 -23.32 -14.31 5.52
CA SER A 349 -23.53 -14.75 4.14
C SER A 349 -23.38 -13.60 3.15
N HIS A 350 -23.98 -12.44 3.46
CA HIS A 350 -23.86 -11.25 2.63
C HIS A 350 -22.39 -10.76 2.54
N ILE A 351 -21.70 -10.68 3.67
CA ILE A 351 -20.30 -10.28 3.67
C ILE A 351 -19.47 -11.23 2.82
N ASN A 352 -19.62 -12.56 3.01
CA ASN A 352 -18.85 -13.55 2.25
C ASN A 352 -19.14 -13.52 0.74
N GLU A 353 -20.34 -13.05 0.33
CA GLU A 353 -20.74 -12.94 -1.06
C GLU A 353 -20.15 -11.68 -1.74
N PHE A 354 -20.15 -10.54 -1.03
CA PHE A 354 -19.82 -9.24 -1.61
C PHE A 354 -18.46 -8.66 -1.18
N THR A 355 -17.77 -9.31 -0.22
CA THR A 355 -16.47 -8.82 0.27
C THR A 355 -15.41 -8.82 -0.81
N SER A 356 -14.51 -7.85 -0.72
CA SER A 356 -13.24 -7.83 -1.45
C SER A 356 -12.08 -8.44 -0.66
N ASP A 357 -12.35 -9.09 0.47
CA ASP A 357 -11.36 -9.60 1.43
C ASP A 357 -10.48 -8.51 2.07
N HIS A 358 -10.93 -7.24 2.06
CA HIS A 358 -10.15 -6.13 2.61
C HIS A 358 -10.39 -5.95 4.11
N THR A 359 -11.52 -5.35 4.52
CA THR A 359 -11.77 -5.00 5.93
C THR A 359 -13.24 -5.15 6.29
N GLU A 360 -13.52 -5.90 7.37
CA GLU A 360 -14.87 -6.14 7.84
C GLU A 360 -14.99 -5.80 9.32
N VAL A 361 -16.08 -5.16 9.69
CA VAL A 361 -16.28 -4.67 11.04
C VAL A 361 -17.63 -5.14 11.61
N ILE A 362 -17.63 -5.61 12.86
CA ILE A 362 -18.86 -5.83 13.63
C ILE A 362 -18.93 -4.86 14.82
N ILE A 363 -20.11 -4.31 15.05
CA ILE A 363 -20.42 -3.59 16.30
C ILE A 363 -21.33 -4.46 17.16
N SER A 364 -20.80 -4.96 18.28
CA SER A 364 -21.53 -5.82 19.20
C SER A 364 -20.94 -5.74 20.62
N GLN A 365 -21.79 -5.81 21.63
CA GLN A 365 -21.39 -5.97 23.05
C GLN A 365 -21.35 -7.46 23.45
N ASP A 366 -21.78 -8.36 22.58
CA ASP A 366 -21.75 -9.81 22.81
C ASP A 366 -20.40 -10.38 22.35
N ILE A 367 -19.64 -10.89 23.32
CA ILE A 367 -18.31 -11.48 23.10
C ILE A 367 -18.37 -12.71 22.19
N SER A 368 -19.38 -13.58 22.39
CA SER A 368 -19.50 -14.83 21.63
C SER A 368 -19.78 -14.54 20.15
N ARG A 369 -20.63 -13.54 19.85
CA ARG A 369 -20.92 -13.11 18.49
C ARG A 369 -19.70 -12.44 17.84
N SER A 370 -18.99 -11.60 18.58
CA SER A 370 -17.75 -10.97 18.11
C SER A 370 -16.67 -12.01 17.78
N GLN A 371 -16.45 -13.00 18.64
CA GLN A 371 -15.53 -14.08 18.37
C GLN A 371 -15.97 -14.96 17.20
N ARG A 372 -17.28 -15.22 17.07
CA ARG A 372 -17.84 -15.95 15.93
C ARG A 372 -17.62 -15.20 14.62
N PHE A 373 -17.83 -13.88 14.62
CA PHE A 373 -17.56 -13.01 13.46
C PHE A 373 -16.10 -13.12 13.02
N ILE A 374 -15.15 -12.94 13.94
CA ILE A 374 -13.71 -13.07 13.64
C ILE A 374 -13.37 -14.43 13.03
N ARG A 375 -14.00 -15.52 13.48
CA ARG A 375 -13.70 -16.87 12.96
C ARG A 375 -14.35 -17.16 11.62
N GLN A 376 -15.49 -16.54 11.30
CA GLN A 376 -16.26 -16.83 10.09
C GLN A 376 -15.95 -15.89 8.91
N ILE A 377 -15.39 -14.72 9.21
CA ILE A 377 -14.95 -13.76 8.19
C ILE A 377 -13.48 -14.02 7.88
N ASN A 378 -13.17 -14.11 6.59
CA ASN A 378 -11.81 -14.41 6.11
C ASN A 378 -11.05 -13.19 5.58
N SER A 379 -11.62 -11.99 5.65
CA SER A 379 -10.98 -10.76 5.18
C SER A 379 -9.68 -10.47 5.90
N SER A 380 -8.79 -9.74 5.25
CA SER A 380 -7.43 -9.48 5.73
C SER A 380 -7.39 -8.70 7.05
N VAL A 381 -8.40 -7.87 7.30
CA VAL A 381 -8.58 -7.16 8.57
C VAL A 381 -10.01 -7.35 9.06
N VAL A 382 -10.18 -7.90 10.26
CA VAL A 382 -11.48 -8.10 10.89
C VAL A 382 -11.48 -7.37 12.23
N MET A 383 -12.42 -6.47 12.42
CA MET A 383 -12.47 -5.59 13.60
C MET A 383 -13.76 -5.76 14.40
N VAL A 384 -13.65 -5.52 15.70
CA VAL A 384 -14.78 -5.46 16.64
C VAL A 384 -14.79 -4.09 17.28
N ASN A 385 -15.92 -3.37 17.18
CA ASN A 385 -16.14 -2.08 17.83
C ASN A 385 -15.05 -1.01 17.50
N ALA A 386 -14.51 -1.01 16.28
CA ALA A 386 -13.52 -0.06 15.82
C ALA A 386 -13.84 0.41 14.40
N SER A 387 -13.40 1.59 14.02
CA SER A 387 -13.56 2.12 12.66
C SER A 387 -12.66 1.38 11.68
N SER A 388 -13.15 1.10 10.47
CA SER A 388 -12.35 0.52 9.39
C SER A 388 -11.15 1.40 9.01
N ARG A 389 -11.17 2.70 9.36
CA ARG A 389 -10.06 3.63 9.15
C ARG A 389 -8.77 3.22 9.88
N PHE A 390 -8.84 2.35 10.87
CA PHE A 390 -7.68 1.73 11.51
C PHE A 390 -7.05 0.60 10.68
N SER A 391 -7.65 0.18 9.56
CA SER A 391 -7.03 -0.73 8.60
C SER A 391 -5.99 0.01 7.75
N ASP A 392 -4.89 0.37 8.37
CA ASP A 392 -3.81 1.19 7.83
C ASP A 392 -2.51 0.73 8.47
N GLY A 393 -1.44 0.65 7.69
CA GLY A 393 -0.17 0.11 8.17
C GLY A 393 0.39 0.82 9.39
N ASN A 394 0.27 2.15 9.46
CA ASN A 394 0.74 2.91 10.62
C ASN A 394 -0.14 2.64 11.85
N GLN A 395 -1.47 2.64 11.68
CA GLN A 395 -2.42 2.41 12.76
C GLN A 395 -2.35 0.97 13.32
N LEU A 396 -2.00 -0.01 12.49
CA LEU A 396 -1.80 -1.40 12.90
C LEU A 396 -0.40 -1.66 13.48
N GLY A 397 0.44 -0.62 13.60
CA GLY A 397 1.78 -0.73 14.19
C GLY A 397 2.86 -1.24 13.24
N LEU A 398 2.61 -1.26 11.94
CA LEU A 398 3.59 -1.67 10.92
C LEU A 398 4.55 -0.50 10.55
N GLY A 399 4.30 0.69 11.06
CA GLY A 399 5.05 1.93 10.84
C GLY A 399 4.75 2.58 9.50
N SER A 400 5.09 1.96 8.39
CA SER A 400 4.83 2.43 7.03
C SER A 400 4.18 1.35 6.19
N GLU A 401 3.45 1.73 5.14
CA GLU A 401 2.73 0.80 4.26
C GLU A 401 3.20 0.93 2.82
N ILE A 402 3.72 -0.15 2.24
CA ILE A 402 4.08 -0.21 0.83
C ILE A 402 2.90 -0.56 -0.06
N GLY A 403 1.92 -1.24 0.47
CA GLY A 403 0.74 -1.72 -0.24
C GLY A 403 -0.18 -2.52 0.64
N ILE A 404 -1.27 -3.00 0.03
CA ILE A 404 -2.24 -3.89 0.67
C ILE A 404 -2.36 -5.14 -0.19
N SER A 405 -2.48 -6.30 0.45
CA SER A 405 -2.72 -7.57 -0.22
C SER A 405 -4.04 -8.17 0.22
N THR A 406 -4.85 -8.60 -0.73
CA THR A 406 -6.02 -9.44 -0.48
C THR A 406 -5.80 -10.88 -0.93
N SER A 407 -4.56 -11.26 -1.26
CA SER A 407 -4.16 -12.65 -1.53
C SER A 407 -3.42 -13.26 -0.33
N LYS A 408 -3.65 -14.55 -0.05
CA LYS A 408 -3.12 -15.22 1.16
C LYS A 408 -1.73 -15.82 0.99
N LEU A 409 -1.10 -15.73 -0.20
CA LEU A 409 0.10 -16.51 -0.50
C LEU A 409 1.38 -15.97 0.13
N HIS A 410 1.52 -14.67 0.33
CA HIS A 410 2.74 -14.05 0.87
C HIS A 410 2.43 -13.15 2.05
N ALA A 411 1.66 -12.08 1.83
CA ALA A 411 1.18 -11.17 2.84
C ALA A 411 -0.33 -11.00 2.70
N TYR A 412 -1.03 -10.72 3.80
CA TYR A 412 -2.48 -10.57 3.81
C TYR A 412 -2.87 -9.35 4.63
N GLY A 413 -3.45 -8.33 4.00
CA GLY A 413 -3.74 -7.02 4.57
C GLY A 413 -2.67 -5.97 4.25
N PRO A 414 -2.61 -4.90 5.05
CA PRO A 414 -1.58 -3.87 4.94
C PRO A 414 -0.18 -4.45 5.07
N MET A 415 0.72 -4.04 4.18
CA MET A 415 2.08 -4.55 4.08
C MET A 415 3.08 -3.50 4.57
N GLY A 416 3.73 -3.78 5.68
CA GLY A 416 4.86 -3.02 6.20
C GLY A 416 6.21 -3.61 5.80
N LEU A 417 7.25 -3.21 6.54
CA LEU A 417 8.64 -3.57 6.28
C LEU A 417 8.87 -5.09 6.29
N GLU A 418 8.26 -5.82 7.23
CA GLU A 418 8.43 -7.27 7.37
C GLU A 418 7.90 -8.04 6.15
N ALA A 419 6.82 -7.56 5.51
CA ALA A 419 6.26 -8.17 4.32
C ALA A 419 7.18 -8.08 3.07
N LEU A 420 8.24 -7.28 3.12
CA LEU A 420 9.29 -7.22 2.08
C LEU A 420 10.42 -8.23 2.32
N THR A 421 10.23 -9.17 3.24
CA THR A 421 11.19 -10.20 3.61
C THR A 421 10.57 -11.59 3.55
N THR A 422 11.41 -12.62 3.59
CA THR A 422 11.02 -14.01 3.74
C THR A 422 11.95 -14.73 4.69
N GLU A 423 11.77 -16.02 4.94
CA GLU A 423 12.57 -16.79 5.86
C GLU A 423 13.31 -17.92 5.15
N LYS A 424 14.58 -18.13 5.52
CA LYS A 424 15.36 -19.32 5.15
C LYS A 424 15.62 -20.16 6.36
N PHE A 425 15.72 -21.48 6.19
CA PHE A 425 16.21 -22.36 7.24
C PHE A 425 17.70 -22.16 7.47
N ILE A 426 18.09 -22.12 8.76
CA ILE A 426 19.49 -22.20 9.20
C ILE A 426 19.65 -23.46 10.03
N VAL A 427 20.75 -24.18 9.81
CA VAL A 427 21.03 -25.44 10.48
C VAL A 427 22.45 -25.41 11.00
N PHE A 428 22.60 -25.68 12.30
CA PHE A 428 23.90 -25.85 12.93
C PHE A 428 24.04 -27.34 13.32
N GLY A 429 25.14 -27.92 12.92
CA GLY A 429 25.49 -29.33 13.23
C GLY A 429 26.96 -29.47 13.64
N ASP A 430 27.30 -30.65 14.08
CA ASP A 430 28.65 -31.08 14.43
C ASP A 430 28.95 -32.45 13.75
N GLY A 431 28.78 -32.47 12.43
CA GLY A 431 29.06 -33.67 11.61
C GLY A 431 27.94 -34.69 11.54
N GLN A 432 26.73 -34.40 12.01
CA GLN A 432 25.60 -35.33 11.90
C GLN A 432 25.26 -35.63 10.44
N ILE A 433 25.03 -36.92 10.15
CA ILE A 433 24.62 -37.42 8.85
C ILE A 433 23.21 -38.01 8.91
N ARG A 434 22.49 -37.95 7.79
CA ARG A 434 21.21 -38.65 7.64
C ARG A 434 21.47 -40.14 7.42
N GLN A 435 20.85 -40.95 8.27
CA GLN A 435 20.86 -42.41 8.14
C GLN A 435 19.69 -42.88 7.27
#